data_578df7390a2c1ba0acb68228236c22b7
#
_entry.id   578df7390a2c1ba0acb68228236c22b7
#
_cell.length_a   1.000
_cell.length_b   1.000
_cell.length_c   1.000
_cell.angle_alpha   90.00
_cell.angle_beta   90.00
_cell.angle_gamma   90.00
#
_symmetry.space_group_name_H-M   'P 1'
#
loop_
_entity.id
_entity.type
_entity.pdbx_description
1 polymer ?
#
loop_
_entity_poly.entity_id
_entity_poly.type
_entity_poly.pdbx_seq_one_letter_code
_entity_poly.pdbx_strand_id
1 'polypeptide(L)'
;MPMPTFPLGRLGGFRAELHACFTRRADALFELGDALLCAQAVPSLPHLSLEPVCRRGWGSVYAALSSGRVEAERLRDLLVDCLPKADPPVFAVDVTTWPRCDAECSPERGYYYLPGDTRPASRSSPAGPTSGSPA
;
A
#
# COMPACT_ATOMS: atom_id res chain seq x y z
N MET A 1 0.49 -28.89 8.89
CA MET A 1 1.56 -27.94 9.16
C MET A 1 1.15 -27.07 10.35
N PRO A 2 1.90 -27.01 11.46
CA PRO A 2 1.56 -26.10 12.55
C PRO A 2 1.75 -24.67 12.07
N MET A 3 0.75 -23.82 12.31
CA MET A 3 0.82 -22.38 12.04
C MET A 3 1.92 -21.77 12.91
N PRO A 4 2.79 -20.92 12.36
CA PRO A 4 3.81 -20.25 13.16
C PRO A 4 3.12 -19.37 14.20
N THR A 5 3.36 -19.66 15.48
CA THR A 5 2.88 -18.83 16.59
C THR A 5 3.78 -17.60 16.65
N PHE A 6 3.32 -16.49 16.10
CA PHE A 6 4.02 -15.21 16.27
C PHE A 6 3.84 -14.73 17.72
N PRO A 7 4.92 -14.49 18.45
CA PRO A 7 4.82 -13.95 19.81
C PRO A 7 4.23 -12.53 19.74
N LEU A 8 3.11 -12.30 20.42
CA LEU A 8 2.40 -11.01 20.45
C LEU A 8 3.32 -9.83 20.79
N GLY A 9 4.37 -10.05 21.58
CA GLY A 9 5.36 -9.03 21.89
C GLY A 9 6.15 -8.54 20.67
N ARG A 10 6.45 -9.42 19.71
CA ARG A 10 7.11 -9.01 18.45
C ARG A 10 6.21 -8.16 17.59
N LEU A 11 4.92 -8.49 17.51
CA LEU A 11 3.94 -7.69 16.78
C LEU A 11 3.79 -6.30 17.41
N GLY A 12 3.71 -6.24 18.75
CA GLY A 12 3.64 -4.97 19.48
C GLY A 12 4.85 -4.07 19.21
N GLY A 13 6.05 -4.64 19.23
CA GLY A 13 7.29 -3.93 18.90
C GLY A 13 7.29 -3.42 17.44
N PHE A 14 6.97 -4.29 16.48
CA PHE A 14 6.85 -3.89 15.08
C PHE A 14 5.85 -2.74 14.88
N ARG A 15 4.67 -2.82 15.51
CA ARG A 15 3.66 -1.77 15.41
C ARG A 15 4.13 -0.44 15.97
N ALA A 16 4.88 -0.44 17.09
CA ALA A 16 5.44 0.77 17.66
C ALA A 16 6.49 1.42 16.72
N GLU A 17 7.38 0.61 16.16
CA GLU A 17 8.37 1.09 15.19
C GLU A 17 7.72 1.57 13.89
N LEU A 18 6.70 0.87 13.38
CA LEU A 18 5.93 1.30 12.22
C LEU A 18 5.24 2.65 12.47
N HIS A 19 4.62 2.84 13.64
CA HIS A 19 4.03 4.13 14.00
C HIS A 19 5.08 5.24 14.02
N ALA A 20 6.28 4.96 14.53
CA ALA A 20 7.38 5.91 14.58
C ALA A 20 7.97 6.28 13.19
N CYS A 21 7.64 5.50 12.13
CA CYS A 21 7.97 5.88 10.76
C CYS A 21 7.06 6.99 10.21
N PHE A 22 5.92 7.23 10.82
CA PHE A 22 5.00 8.29 10.41
C PHE A 22 5.35 9.59 11.12
N THR A 23 5.86 10.58 10.41
CA THR A 23 6.36 11.83 10.99
C THR A 23 5.34 12.95 11.01
N ARG A 24 4.28 12.83 10.22
CA ARG A 24 3.17 13.78 10.19
C ARG A 24 1.85 13.04 10.03
N ARG A 25 0.84 13.41 10.83
CA ARG A 25 -0.46 12.72 10.95
C ARG A 25 -0.31 11.22 11.25
N ALA A 26 0.65 10.91 12.08
CA ALA A 26 1.06 9.54 12.41
C ALA A 26 -0.13 8.66 12.81
N ASP A 27 -0.91 9.11 13.80
CA ASP A 27 -2.06 8.34 14.28
C ASP A 27 -3.11 8.08 13.19
N ALA A 28 -3.35 9.06 12.31
CA ALA A 28 -4.36 8.91 11.27
C ALA A 28 -3.89 7.98 10.15
N LEU A 29 -2.59 8.02 9.79
CA LEU A 29 -1.99 7.06 8.87
C LEU A 29 -1.96 5.65 9.45
N PHE A 30 -1.68 5.53 10.74
CA PHE A 30 -1.62 4.25 11.43
C PHE A 30 -3.02 3.61 11.53
N GLU A 31 -4.05 4.39 11.91
CA GLU A 31 -5.43 3.92 11.91
C GLU A 31 -5.92 3.53 10.50
N LEU A 32 -5.49 4.26 9.47
CA LEU A 32 -5.78 3.91 8.08
C LEU A 32 -5.16 2.56 7.70
N GLY A 33 -3.92 2.31 8.13
CA GLY A 33 -3.26 1.01 7.97
C GLY A 33 -4.02 -0.12 8.66
N ASP A 34 -4.45 0.09 9.90
CA ASP A 34 -5.25 -0.89 10.64
C ASP A 34 -6.61 -1.14 9.96
N ALA A 35 -7.27 -0.10 9.46
CA ALA A 35 -8.53 -0.24 8.74
C ALA A 35 -8.35 -1.07 7.45
N LEU A 36 -7.26 -0.84 6.70
CA LEU A 36 -6.93 -1.65 5.52
C LEU A 36 -6.70 -3.14 5.84
N LEU A 37 -6.09 -3.43 6.98
CA LEU A 37 -5.86 -4.81 7.42
C LEU A 37 -7.15 -5.51 7.88
N CYS A 38 -8.12 -4.76 8.38
CA CYS A 38 -9.41 -5.31 8.83
C CYS A 38 -10.45 -5.42 7.72
N ALA A 39 -10.35 -4.56 6.70
CA ALA A 39 -11.34 -4.49 5.63
C ALA A 39 -11.31 -5.73 4.74
N GLN A 40 -12.45 -6.35 4.51
CA GLN A 40 -12.58 -7.45 3.55
C GLN A 40 -12.55 -6.96 2.10
N ALA A 41 -13.02 -5.75 1.86
CA ALA A 41 -13.00 -5.07 0.57
C ALA A 41 -12.93 -3.56 0.78
N VAL A 42 -12.29 -2.86 -0.13
CA VAL A 42 -12.14 -1.40 -0.08
C VAL A 42 -12.78 -0.78 -1.33
N PRO A 43 -14.10 -0.66 -1.38
CA PRO A 43 -14.77 -0.06 -2.54
C PRO A 43 -14.50 1.44 -2.66
N SER A 44 -14.24 2.12 -1.55
CA SER A 44 -13.83 3.54 -1.53
C SER A 44 -13.14 3.89 -0.20
N LEU A 45 -12.40 5.00 -0.18
CA LEU A 45 -11.76 5.50 1.05
C LEU A 45 -12.76 5.78 2.20
N PRO A 46 -13.94 6.34 1.99
CA PRO A 46 -14.93 6.50 3.07
C PRO A 46 -15.32 5.19 3.75
N HIS A 47 -15.33 4.06 3.04
CA HIS A 47 -15.64 2.75 3.65
C HIS A 47 -14.60 2.36 4.70
N LEU A 48 -13.33 2.70 4.52
CA LEU A 48 -12.31 2.43 5.53
C LEU A 48 -12.59 3.15 6.85
N SER A 49 -13.24 4.31 6.83
CA SER A 49 -13.60 5.02 8.05
C SER A 49 -14.77 4.37 8.81
N LEU A 50 -15.44 3.39 8.22
CA LEU A 50 -16.50 2.62 8.86
C LEU A 50 -15.97 1.35 9.55
N GLU A 51 -14.71 1.00 9.34
CA GLU A 51 -14.10 -0.13 10.03
C GLU A 51 -14.04 0.11 11.54
N PRO A 52 -14.32 -0.89 12.38
CA PRO A 52 -14.40 -0.73 13.84
C PRO A 52 -13.11 -0.20 14.49
N VAL A 53 -11.97 -0.38 13.83
CA VAL A 53 -10.66 0.10 14.29
C VAL A 53 -10.42 1.57 13.99
N CYS A 54 -11.19 2.15 13.07
CA CYS A 54 -11.07 3.55 12.68
C CYS A 54 -11.91 4.43 13.63
N ARG A 55 -11.24 5.25 14.44
CA ARG A 55 -11.88 6.16 15.41
C ARG A 55 -12.16 7.53 14.82
N ARG A 56 -11.64 7.79 13.64
CA ARG A 56 -11.71 9.09 12.95
C ARG A 56 -12.67 9.02 11.78
N GLY A 57 -13.35 10.15 11.54
CA GLY A 57 -14.23 10.26 10.38
C GLY A 57 -13.46 10.31 9.04
N TRP A 58 -14.16 10.10 7.96
CA TRP A 58 -13.62 10.02 6.58
C TRP A 58 -12.73 11.21 6.18
N GLY A 59 -13.04 12.43 6.66
CA GLY A 59 -12.20 13.60 6.40
C GLY A 59 -10.78 13.48 6.94
N SER A 60 -10.59 12.74 8.04
CA SER A 60 -9.26 12.47 8.59
C SER A 60 -8.45 11.52 7.70
N VAL A 61 -9.11 10.57 7.04
CA VAL A 61 -8.48 9.64 6.09
C VAL A 61 -7.92 10.41 4.89
N TYR A 62 -8.70 11.29 4.29
CA TYR A 62 -8.24 12.15 3.20
C TYR A 62 -7.11 13.08 3.64
N ALA A 63 -7.23 13.68 4.82
CA ALA A 63 -6.20 14.55 5.36
C ALA A 63 -4.89 13.78 5.69
N ALA A 64 -4.98 12.51 6.11
CA ALA A 64 -3.83 11.66 6.31
C ALA A 64 -3.09 11.39 4.99
N LEU A 65 -3.82 11.04 3.94
CA LEU A 65 -3.24 10.76 2.61
C LEU A 65 -2.67 12.04 1.96
N SER A 66 -3.35 13.18 2.07
CA SER A 66 -2.91 14.42 1.41
C SER A 66 -1.74 15.11 2.11
N SER A 67 -1.64 15.01 3.43
CA SER A 67 -0.66 15.76 4.21
C SER A 67 0.14 14.93 5.22
N GLY A 68 -0.09 13.64 5.26
CA GLY A 68 0.73 12.70 6.03
C GLY A 68 2.16 12.62 5.48
N ARG A 69 3.09 12.21 6.33
CA ARG A 69 4.50 12.00 5.95
C ARG A 69 4.99 10.69 6.53
N VAL A 70 5.71 9.96 5.71
CA VAL A 70 6.38 8.71 6.08
C VAL A 70 7.87 8.89 5.87
N GLU A 71 8.65 8.49 6.84
CA GLU A 71 10.11 8.41 6.74
C GLU A 71 10.47 7.10 6.04
N ALA A 72 10.70 7.20 4.74
CA ALA A 72 10.85 6.03 3.86
C ALA A 72 12.07 5.17 4.22
N GLU A 73 13.19 5.78 4.60
CA GLU A 73 14.41 5.05 4.96
C GLU A 73 14.18 4.23 6.23
N ARG A 74 13.61 4.84 7.27
CA ARG A 74 13.28 4.15 8.51
C ARG A 74 12.29 3.01 8.29
N LEU A 75 11.28 3.22 7.45
CA LEU A 75 10.33 2.17 7.09
C LEU A 75 11.03 1.02 6.34
N ARG A 76 11.94 1.34 5.43
CA ARG A 76 12.73 0.33 4.71
C ARG A 76 13.55 -0.51 5.67
N ASP A 77 14.28 0.12 6.59
CA ASP A 77 15.11 -0.57 7.58
C ASP A 77 14.25 -1.52 8.45
N LEU A 78 13.10 -1.02 8.94
CA LEU A 78 12.16 -1.83 9.70
C LEU A 78 11.68 -3.06 8.91
N LEU A 79 11.36 -2.91 7.63
CA LEU A 79 10.90 -4.00 6.78
C LEU A 79 12.03 -5.00 6.49
N VAL A 80 13.25 -4.53 6.27
CA VAL A 80 14.44 -5.38 6.06
C VAL A 80 14.69 -6.24 7.30
N ASP A 81 14.56 -5.68 8.50
CA ASP A 81 14.72 -6.42 9.75
C ASP A 81 13.66 -7.53 9.95
N CYS A 82 12.52 -7.40 9.28
CA CYS A 82 11.45 -8.40 9.31
C CYS A 82 11.64 -9.53 8.28
N LEU A 83 12.54 -9.39 7.31
CA LEU A 83 12.77 -10.39 6.28
C LEU A 83 13.37 -11.67 6.87
N PRO A 84 13.00 -12.84 6.34
CA PRO A 84 13.67 -14.09 6.69
C PRO A 84 15.16 -14.01 6.34
N LYS A 85 16.02 -14.38 7.29
CA LYS A 85 17.46 -14.47 7.05
C LYS A 85 17.77 -15.75 6.30
N ALA A 86 17.53 -15.74 4.98
CA ALA A 86 17.95 -16.83 4.09
C ALA A 86 19.32 -16.49 3.50
N ASP A 87 20.18 -17.49 3.35
CA ASP A 87 21.50 -17.35 2.74
C ASP A 87 21.67 -18.41 1.64
N PRO A 88 21.77 -18.02 0.36
CA PRO A 88 21.59 -16.65 -0.16
C PRO A 88 20.11 -16.19 -0.19
N PRO A 89 19.84 -14.89 -0.06
CA PRO A 89 18.49 -14.36 -0.19
C PRO A 89 18.01 -14.48 -1.64
N VAL A 90 16.77 -14.92 -1.84
CA VAL A 90 16.12 -15.00 -3.15
C VAL A 90 15.03 -13.95 -3.25
N PHE A 91 15.12 -13.07 -4.24
CA PHE A 91 14.13 -12.05 -4.52
C PHE A 91 13.43 -12.34 -5.85
N ALA A 92 12.11 -12.18 -5.88
CA ALA A 92 11.33 -12.18 -7.10
C ALA A 92 10.87 -10.74 -7.39
N VAL A 93 11.09 -10.30 -8.62
CA VAL A 93 10.62 -8.98 -9.09
C VAL A 93 9.60 -9.23 -10.18
N ASP A 94 8.42 -8.67 -10.00
CA ASP A 94 7.34 -8.75 -10.97
C ASP A 94 6.75 -7.37 -11.22
N VAL A 95 6.11 -7.19 -12.38
CA VAL A 95 5.46 -5.94 -12.77
C VAL A 95 3.97 -6.11 -12.64
N THR A 96 3.36 -5.38 -11.72
CA THR A 96 1.91 -5.31 -11.60
C THR A 96 1.37 -4.10 -12.35
N THR A 97 0.50 -4.33 -13.31
CA THR A 97 -0.16 -3.27 -14.05
C THR A 97 -1.37 -2.76 -13.27
N TRP A 98 -1.48 -1.45 -13.14
CA TRP A 98 -2.62 -0.81 -12.50
C TRP A 98 -3.44 -0.01 -13.51
N PRO A 99 -4.51 -0.58 -14.07
CA PRO A 99 -5.32 0.12 -15.06
C PRO A 99 -6.06 1.31 -14.41
N ARG A 100 -5.86 2.49 -14.96
CA ARG A 100 -6.53 3.73 -14.56
C ARG A 100 -7.42 4.20 -15.71
N CYS A 101 -8.52 3.49 -15.93
CA CYS A 101 -9.48 3.80 -17.00
C CYS A 101 -10.15 5.16 -16.81
N ASP A 102 -10.18 5.65 -15.56
CA ASP A 102 -10.74 6.93 -15.12
C ASP A 102 -9.76 8.12 -15.24
N ALA A 103 -8.49 7.86 -15.54
CA ALA A 103 -7.45 8.90 -15.57
C ALA A 103 -7.25 9.53 -16.94
N GLU A 104 -8.32 10.02 -17.57
CA GLU A 104 -8.28 10.61 -18.92
C GLU A 104 -7.34 11.82 -19.05
N CYS A 105 -7.22 12.60 -17.97
CA CYS A 105 -6.41 13.82 -17.92
C CYS A 105 -5.01 13.61 -17.32
N SER A 106 -4.56 12.38 -17.10
CA SER A 106 -3.21 12.14 -16.58
C SER A 106 -2.17 12.52 -17.64
N PRO A 107 -1.21 13.43 -17.32
CA PRO A 107 -0.26 13.94 -18.30
C PRO A 107 0.72 12.89 -18.85
N GLU A 108 1.00 11.85 -18.07
CA GLU A 108 1.94 10.79 -18.42
C GLU A 108 1.25 9.43 -18.63
N ARG A 109 -0.01 9.47 -19.12
CA ARG A 109 -0.73 8.23 -19.36
C ARG A 109 -0.11 7.48 -20.55
N GLY A 110 0.09 6.18 -20.34
CA GLY A 110 0.50 5.25 -21.39
C GLY A 110 -0.58 4.19 -21.63
N TYR A 111 -0.42 3.45 -22.71
CA TYR A 111 -1.28 2.30 -23.01
C TYR A 111 -0.43 1.02 -22.94
N TYR A 112 -0.98 -0.02 -22.37
CA TYR A 112 -0.31 -1.31 -22.32
C TYR A 112 -1.30 -2.43 -22.61
N TYR A 113 -0.78 -3.56 -23.03
CA TYR A 113 -1.57 -4.74 -23.33
C TYR A 113 -1.79 -5.56 -22.07
N LEU A 114 -3.05 -5.90 -21.75
CA LEU A 114 -3.38 -6.84 -20.69
C LEU A 114 -3.42 -8.25 -21.26
N PRO A 115 -2.48 -9.15 -20.93
CA PRO A 115 -2.54 -10.54 -21.35
C PRO A 115 -3.81 -11.20 -20.78
N GLY A 116 -4.65 -11.75 -21.64
CA GLY A 116 -5.89 -12.44 -21.26
C GLY A 116 -7.18 -11.67 -21.47
N ASP A 117 -7.15 -10.40 -21.89
CA ASP A 117 -8.34 -9.68 -22.31
C ASP A 117 -8.66 -10.01 -23.78
N THR A 118 -9.53 -11.01 -23.98
CA THR A 118 -10.02 -11.43 -25.31
C THR A 118 -11.13 -10.52 -25.85
N ARG A 119 -11.37 -9.36 -25.25
CA ARG A 119 -12.31 -8.38 -25.79
C ARG A 119 -11.70 -7.71 -27.03
N PRO A 120 -12.47 -7.56 -28.11
CA PRO A 120 -11.99 -6.83 -29.26
C PRO A 120 -11.60 -5.41 -28.88
N ALA A 121 -10.45 -4.96 -29.38
CA ALA A 121 -9.74 -3.74 -29.06
C ALA A 121 -10.53 -2.46 -29.32
N SER A 122 -11.51 -2.14 -28.49
CA SER A 122 -12.21 -0.85 -28.52
C SER A 122 -11.86 0.11 -27.39
N ARG A 123 -11.08 -0.34 -26.38
CA ARG A 123 -10.57 0.56 -25.34
C ARG A 123 -9.23 0.07 -24.80
N SER A 124 -8.16 0.71 -25.23
CA SER A 124 -6.86 0.64 -24.55
C SER A 124 -6.98 1.26 -23.16
N SER A 125 -6.63 0.51 -22.11
CA SER A 125 -6.61 1.03 -20.75
C SER A 125 -5.37 1.90 -20.54
N PRO A 126 -5.50 3.14 -20.02
CA PRO A 126 -4.35 3.97 -19.69
C PRO A 126 -3.61 3.41 -18.46
N ALA A 127 -2.30 3.33 -18.55
CA ALA A 127 -1.42 3.02 -17.43
C ALA A 127 -0.98 4.31 -16.73
N GLY A 128 -0.89 4.27 -15.41
CA GLY A 128 -0.19 5.31 -14.66
C GLY A 128 1.33 5.23 -14.91
N PRO A 129 2.08 6.31 -14.62
CA PRO A 129 3.52 6.34 -14.85
C PRO A 129 4.20 5.27 -14.01
N THR A 130 4.93 4.37 -14.65
CA THR A 130 5.95 3.58 -13.98
C THR A 130 7.10 4.54 -13.68
N SER A 131 7.38 4.79 -12.41
CA SER A 131 8.57 5.53 -12.00
C SER A 131 9.81 4.71 -12.31
N GLY A 132 10.19 4.68 -13.58
CA GLY A 132 11.49 4.26 -14.04
C GLY A 132 12.43 5.43 -13.85
N SER A 133 13.27 5.41 -12.82
CA SER A 133 14.40 6.30 -12.72
C SER A 133 15.41 5.91 -13.80
N PRO A 134 15.84 6.81 -14.68
CA PRO A 134 17.01 6.55 -15.50
C PRO A 134 18.26 6.61 -14.65
N ALA A 135 19.17 5.75 -14.97
CA ALA A 135 20.53 5.69 -14.42
C ALA A 135 21.31 7.00 -14.67
#